data_f695235a5cea267994ceb4400fe9b4c1
#
_entry.id   f695235a5cea267994ceb4400fe9b4c1
#
_cell.length_a   1.000
_cell.length_b   1.000
_cell.length_c   1.000
_cell.angle_alpha   90.00
_cell.angle_beta   90.00
_cell.angle_gamma   90.00
#
_symmetry.space_group_name_H-M   'P 1'
#
loop_
_entity.id
_entity.type
_entity.pdbx_description
1 polymer ?
#
loop_
_entity_poly.entity_id
_entity_poly.type
_entity_poly.pdbx_seq_one_letter_code
_entity_poly.pdbx_strand_id
1 'polypeptide(L)'
;MKNDEKPVYLKLRDVIAAAILDGNYKEGQILPSVRAFAADQGANPLTVAKAYQLFQDSGLVDVKRGVGLFVASGAIARLRGFERENFMQNIW
;
A
#
# COMPACT_ATOMS: atom_id res chain seq x y z
N MET A 1 -23.03 -0.84 -8.38
CA MET A 1 -22.62 -1.16 -8.44
C MET A 1 -21.68 -1.34 -8.80
N LYS A 2 -21.09 -1.21 -9.19
CA LYS A 2 -20.29 -1.48 -9.63
C LYS A 2 -19.03 -1.22 -9.17
N ASN A 3 -18.52 -0.30 -8.66
CA ASN A 3 -17.29 -0.11 -8.08
C ASN A 3 -16.94 -1.17 -7.20
N ASP A 4 -17.76 -1.96 -6.93
CA ASP A 4 -17.51 -3.07 -6.18
C ASP A 4 -16.66 -4.03 -6.85
N GLU A 5 -16.42 -3.85 -8.11
CA GLU A 5 -15.62 -4.75 -8.86
C GLU A 5 -14.16 -4.61 -8.62
N LYS A 6 -13.72 -3.63 -7.88
CA LYS A 6 -12.32 -3.46 -7.60
C LYS A 6 -11.76 -4.65 -6.84
N PRO A 7 -10.69 -5.27 -7.31
CA PRO A 7 -10.12 -6.43 -6.61
C PRO A 7 -9.73 -6.09 -5.18
N VAL A 8 -9.82 -7.09 -4.30
CA VAL A 8 -9.55 -6.88 -2.89
C VAL A 8 -8.12 -6.40 -2.66
N TYR A 9 -7.14 -6.94 -3.42
CA TYR A 9 -5.76 -6.52 -3.19
C TYR A 9 -5.56 -5.03 -3.51
N LEU A 10 -6.33 -4.48 -4.42
CA LEU A 10 -6.25 -3.04 -4.69
C LEU A 10 -6.90 -2.22 -3.58
N LYS A 11 -7.95 -2.75 -2.96
CA LYS A 11 -8.55 -2.09 -1.81
C LYS A 11 -7.58 -2.08 -0.64
N LEU A 12 -6.88 -3.19 -0.43
CA LEU A 12 -5.88 -3.27 0.63
C LEU A 12 -4.72 -2.32 0.35
N ARG A 13 -4.31 -2.21 -0.91
CA ARG A 13 -3.29 -1.25 -1.30
C ARG A 13 -3.72 0.16 -0.90
N ASP A 14 -4.97 0.50 -1.15
CA ASP A 14 -5.48 1.82 -0.83
C ASP A 14 -5.48 2.07 0.68
N VAL A 15 -5.78 1.04 1.47
CA VAL A 15 -5.75 1.16 2.92
C VAL A 15 -4.34 1.49 3.40
N ILE A 16 -3.34 0.79 2.86
CA ILE A 16 -1.96 1.02 3.25
C ILE A 16 -1.50 2.39 2.78
N ALA A 17 -1.85 2.76 1.56
CA ALA A 17 -1.46 4.07 1.01
C ALA A 17 -2.04 5.19 1.85
N ALA A 18 -3.30 5.08 2.23
CA ALA A 18 -3.94 6.09 3.07
C ALA A 18 -3.24 6.18 4.43
N ALA A 19 -2.87 5.04 5.01
CA ALA A 19 -2.19 5.02 6.30
C ALA A 19 -0.82 5.70 6.21
N ILE A 20 -0.11 5.53 5.11
CA ILE A 20 1.18 6.19 4.92
C ILE A 20 0.95 7.70 4.77
N LEU A 21 -0.03 8.10 3.98
CA LEU A 21 -0.31 9.52 3.77
C LEU A 21 -0.80 10.19 5.04
N ASP A 22 -1.53 9.46 5.87
CA ASP A 22 -2.04 9.99 7.13
C ASP A 22 -0.99 10.04 8.23
N GLY A 23 0.15 9.42 8.00
CA GLY A 23 1.22 9.42 8.98
C GLY A 23 1.17 8.25 9.95
N ASN A 24 0.26 7.30 9.75
CA ASN A 24 0.22 6.11 10.59
C ASN A 24 1.43 5.22 10.37
N TYR A 25 1.92 5.17 9.13
CA TYR A 25 3.16 4.48 8.80
C TYR A 25 4.10 5.53 8.20
N LYS A 26 5.06 5.96 9.00
CA LYS A 26 5.99 7.02 8.56
C LYS A 26 7.11 6.44 7.73
N GLU A 27 7.74 7.29 6.94
CA GLU A 27 8.90 6.87 6.16
C GLU A 27 9.96 6.31 7.09
N GLY A 28 10.53 5.17 6.71
CA GLY A 28 11.49 4.47 7.54
C GLY A 28 10.89 3.54 8.56
N GLN A 29 9.58 3.57 8.72
CA GLN A 29 8.90 2.72 9.68
C GLN A 29 8.61 1.36 9.07
N ILE A 30 8.69 0.32 9.88
CA ILE A 30 8.38 -1.03 9.42
C ILE A 30 6.87 -1.19 9.29
N LEU A 31 6.45 -1.86 8.23
CA LEU A 31 5.04 -2.20 8.05
C LEU A 31 4.72 -3.48 8.81
N PRO A 32 3.44 -3.69 9.16
CA PRO A 32 3.06 -4.96 9.77
C PRO A 32 3.36 -6.10 8.80
N SER A 33 3.58 -7.28 9.35
CA SER A 33 3.83 -8.46 8.52
C SER A 33 2.56 -8.76 7.71
N VAL A 34 2.73 -9.53 6.64
CA VAL A 34 1.60 -9.94 5.81
C VAL A 34 0.53 -10.61 6.67
N ARG A 35 0.95 -11.50 7.58
CA ARG A 35 -0.02 -12.22 8.42
C ARG A 35 -0.73 -11.30 9.38
N ALA A 36 0.02 -10.38 9.99
CA ALA A 36 -0.58 -9.47 10.96
C ALA A 36 -1.58 -8.55 10.28
N PHE A 37 -1.22 -8.01 9.12
CA PHE A 37 -2.11 -7.13 8.40
C PHE A 37 -3.34 -7.88 7.90
N ALA A 38 -3.14 -9.12 7.42
CA ALA A 38 -4.25 -9.93 6.95
C ALA A 38 -5.24 -10.21 8.08
N ALA A 39 -4.73 -10.53 9.26
CA ALA A 39 -5.61 -10.77 10.40
C ALA A 39 -6.36 -9.52 10.78
N ASP A 40 -5.68 -8.38 10.77
CA ASP A 40 -6.30 -7.11 11.13
C ASP A 40 -7.40 -6.71 10.15
N GLN A 41 -7.19 -6.98 8.87
CA GLN A 41 -8.15 -6.59 7.83
C GLN A 41 -9.17 -7.69 7.52
N GLY A 42 -9.03 -8.86 8.13
CA GLY A 42 -9.91 -9.98 7.81
C GLY A 42 -9.72 -10.45 6.38
N ALA A 43 -8.49 -10.41 5.88
CA ALA A 43 -8.20 -10.72 4.50
C ALA A 43 -7.30 -11.95 4.37
N ASN A 44 -7.27 -12.51 3.17
CA ASN A 44 -6.41 -13.64 2.88
C ASN A 44 -4.95 -13.16 2.80
N PRO A 45 -4.01 -13.86 3.49
CA PRO A 45 -2.61 -13.45 3.45
C PRO A 45 -2.02 -13.39 2.04
N LEU A 46 -2.45 -14.25 1.14
CA LEU A 46 -1.96 -14.19 -0.24
C LEU A 46 -2.40 -12.92 -0.93
N THR A 47 -3.60 -12.46 -0.62
CA THR A 47 -4.10 -11.21 -1.17
C THR A 47 -3.33 -10.03 -0.61
N VAL A 48 -3.00 -10.06 0.68
CA VAL A 48 -2.18 -9.03 1.30
C VAL A 48 -0.79 -9.02 0.67
N ALA A 49 -0.21 -10.19 0.47
CA ALA A 49 1.11 -10.29 -0.14
C ALA A 49 1.12 -9.64 -1.51
N LYS A 50 0.05 -9.82 -2.27
CA LYS A 50 -0.06 -9.21 -3.59
C LYS A 50 -0.10 -7.69 -3.50
N ALA A 51 -0.83 -7.16 -2.52
CA ALA A 51 -0.89 -5.72 -2.31
C ALA A 51 0.49 -5.18 -1.92
N TYR A 52 1.19 -5.89 -1.04
CA TYR A 52 2.54 -5.49 -0.64
C TYR A 52 3.49 -5.52 -1.83
N GLN A 53 3.32 -6.49 -2.72
CA GLN A 53 4.17 -6.58 -3.91
C GLN A 53 4.02 -5.34 -4.79
N LEU A 54 2.81 -4.80 -4.88
CA LEU A 54 2.60 -3.57 -5.65
C LEU A 54 3.42 -2.43 -5.09
N PHE A 55 3.52 -2.33 -3.77
CA PHE A 55 4.32 -1.28 -3.15
C PHE A 55 5.81 -1.50 -3.41
N GLN A 56 6.26 -2.75 -3.42
CA GLN A 56 7.64 -3.04 -3.74
C GLN A 56 7.94 -2.65 -5.18
N ASP A 57 7.06 -3.02 -6.09
CA ASP A 57 7.25 -2.72 -7.51
C ASP A 57 7.25 -1.22 -7.79
N SER A 58 6.51 -0.47 -6.99
CA SER A 58 6.42 0.98 -7.15
C SER A 58 7.52 1.73 -6.42
N GLY A 59 8.37 1.02 -5.68
CA GLY A 59 9.43 1.67 -4.93
C GLY A 59 8.97 2.39 -3.68
N LEU A 60 7.77 2.06 -3.19
CA LEU A 60 7.22 2.71 -2.00
C LEU A 60 7.67 2.05 -0.71
N VAL A 61 8.18 0.84 -0.78
CA VAL A 61 8.70 0.15 0.38
C VAL A 61 10.03 -0.49 0.04
N ASP A 62 10.87 -0.64 1.07
CA ASP A 62 12.15 -1.31 0.97
C ASP A 62 12.07 -2.63 1.69
N VAL A 63 12.58 -3.69 1.06
CA VAL A 63 12.62 -5.00 1.67
C VAL A 63 13.94 -5.17 2.39
N LYS A 64 13.88 -5.53 3.67
CA LYS A 64 15.08 -5.88 4.42
C LYS A 64 14.96 -7.34 4.83
N ARG A 65 15.75 -8.17 4.21
CA ARG A 65 15.69 -9.59 4.40
C ARG A 65 15.81 -9.97 5.86
N GLY A 66 14.90 -10.82 6.30
CA GLY A 66 14.90 -11.28 7.67
C GLY A 66 14.37 -10.28 8.66
N VAL A 67 14.01 -9.08 8.21
CA VAL A 67 13.49 -8.03 9.09
C VAL A 67 12.07 -7.65 8.69
N GLY A 68 11.86 -7.30 7.44
CA GLY A 68 10.52 -6.95 6.98
C GLY A 68 10.54 -5.88 5.90
N LEU A 69 9.38 -5.26 5.72
CA LEU A 69 9.20 -4.20 4.75
C LEU A 69 9.13 -2.87 5.48
N PHE A 70 9.86 -1.89 4.96
CA PHE A 70 9.90 -0.56 5.55
C PHE A 70 9.39 0.45 4.54
N VAL A 71 8.69 1.46 5.02
CA VAL A 71 8.23 2.55 4.15
C VAL A 71 9.45 3.26 3.61
N ALA A 72 9.56 3.36 2.29
CA ALA A 72 10.73 3.95 1.66
C ALA A 72 10.78 5.45 1.87
N SER A 73 11.99 5.98 1.90
CA SER A 73 12.18 7.42 1.92
C SER A 73 11.59 8.02 0.66
N GLY A 74 10.80 9.05 0.79
CA GLY A 74 10.13 9.68 -0.36
C GLY A 74 8.82 9.05 -0.73
N ALA A 75 8.35 8.04 0.03
CA ALA A 75 7.11 7.34 -0.31
C ALA A 75 5.91 8.29 -0.32
N ILE A 76 5.84 9.22 0.62
CA ILE A 76 4.71 10.13 0.71
C ILE A 76 4.61 11.00 -0.53
N ALA A 77 5.74 11.56 -0.97
CA ALA A 77 5.74 12.39 -2.16
C ALA A 77 5.36 11.59 -3.39
N ARG A 78 5.84 10.35 -3.47
CA ARG A 78 5.53 9.48 -4.60
C ARG A 78 4.05 9.13 -4.64
N LEU A 79 3.47 8.84 -3.48
CA LEU A 79 2.04 8.53 -3.40
C LEU A 79 1.19 9.73 -3.81
N ARG A 80 1.59 10.91 -3.39
CA ARG A 80 0.85 12.12 -3.77
C ARG A 80 0.91 12.35 -5.27
N GLY A 81 2.04 12.03 -5.87
CA GLY A 81 2.18 12.12 -7.31
C GLY A 81 1.26 11.17 -8.04
N PHE A 82 1.16 9.93 -7.54
CA PHE A 82 0.26 8.94 -8.14
C PHE A 82 -1.20 9.39 -8.03
N GLU A 83 -1.59 9.91 -6.88
CA GLU A 83 -2.96 10.38 -6.70
C GLU A 83 -3.28 11.53 -7.65
N ARG A 84 -2.34 12.42 -7.82
CA ARG A 84 -2.54 13.54 -8.72
C ARG A 84 -2.70 13.07 -10.15
N GLU A 85 -1.87 12.12 -10.57
CA GLU A 85 -1.98 11.57 -11.91
C GLU A 85 -3.30 10.86 -12.12
N ASN A 86 -3.72 10.08 -11.13
CA ASN A 86 -4.98 9.38 -11.22
C ASN A 86 -6.14 10.34 -11.30
N PHE A 87 -6.09 11.42 -10.51
CA PHE A 87 -7.12 12.42 -10.54
C PHE A 87 -7.22 13.06 -11.92
N MET A 88 -6.08 13.39 -12.51
CA MET A 88 -6.07 13.99 -13.82
C MET A 88 -6.60 13.05 -14.88
N GLN A 89 -6.30 11.77 -14.75
CA GLN A 89 -6.80 10.79 -15.68
C GLN A 89 -8.30 10.61 -15.61
N ASN A 90 -8.87 10.88 -14.47
CA ASN A 90 -10.31 10.69 -14.26
C ASN A 90 -11.13 11.90 -14.62
N ILE A 91 -10.51 12.95 -15.01
CA ILE A 91 -11.20 14.18 -15.31
C ILE A 91 -11.94 14.11 -16.61
N TRP A 92 -11.50 13.28 -17.53
CA TRP A 92 -12.19 13.17 -18.78
C TRP A 92 -13.02 11.90 -18.82
#